data_14c29e4837c77c39b75382f18b2068ae
#
_entry.id   14c29e4837c77c39b75382f18b2068ae
#
_cell.length_a   1.000
_cell.length_b   1.000
_cell.length_c   1.000
_cell.angle_alpha   90.00
_cell.angle_beta   90.00
_cell.angle_gamma   90.00
#
_symmetry.space_group_name_H-M   'P 1'
#
loop_
_entity.id
_entity.type
_entity.pdbx_description
1 polymer ?
#
loop_
_entity_poly.entity_id
_entity_poly.type
_entity_poly.pdbx_seq_one_letter_code
_entity_poly.pdbx_strand_id
1 'polypeptide(L)'
;ASISNYYINYSPVLNFKNLQRPKTYLSKIRINKSNRKFSEGEVLKLSNGENNLEFDISSCVYVDAEKNTLYYKLNTDTSWTASSNGTIVFNNLLPNNYTLNYYETNNEGIKTDGIKAFSFYIANPFYKTWWFYVLLLFVVVVIVYVLILIRQKSQKRVALIRQQISRDLHDELGANVSSINILAQLIKNNKESSDSIKPFIDKLSSNSNQISQTINDIIWNVNPKFDNLESLINKVTRY
;
A
#
# COMPACT_ATOMS: atom_id res chain seq x y z
N ALA A 1 1.88 -53.86 88.72
CA ALA A 1 1.83 -52.48 88.34
C ALA A 1 1.32 -52.39 86.87
N SER A 2 0.08 -51.95 86.72
CA SER A 2 -0.54 -51.79 85.39
C SER A 2 -0.19 -50.40 84.84
N ILE A 3 0.50 -50.41 83.75
CA ILE A 3 0.79 -49.16 82.99
C ILE A 3 -0.43 -48.89 82.11
N SER A 4 -1.19 -47.83 82.46
CA SER A 4 -2.28 -47.33 81.61
C SER A 4 -1.69 -46.56 80.45
N ASN A 5 -1.83 -47.09 79.25
CA ASN A 5 -1.50 -46.38 78.05
C ASN A 5 -2.57 -45.29 77.77
N TYR A 6 -2.22 -43.99 77.95
CA TYR A 6 -3.03 -42.88 77.53
C TYR A 6 -2.72 -42.57 76.07
N TYR A 7 -3.69 -42.84 75.22
CA TYR A 7 -3.61 -42.36 73.81
C TYR A 7 -4.16 -40.94 73.79
N ILE A 8 -3.30 -39.98 73.52
CA ILE A 8 -3.73 -38.64 73.20
C ILE A 8 -4.21 -38.64 71.73
N ASN A 9 -5.54 -38.66 71.53
CA ASN A 9 -6.11 -38.44 70.24
C ASN A 9 -5.89 -36.97 69.85
N TYR A 10 -4.85 -36.68 69.08
CA TYR A 10 -4.63 -35.37 68.46
C TYR A 10 -5.56 -35.28 67.26
N SER A 11 -6.66 -34.52 67.36
CA SER A 11 -7.48 -34.20 66.26
C SER A 11 -6.97 -32.84 65.67
N PRO A 12 -6.21 -32.85 64.58
CA PRO A 12 -5.66 -31.63 64.04
C PRO A 12 -6.65 -30.98 63.07
N VAL A 13 -7.84 -30.68 63.52
CA VAL A 13 -8.78 -29.85 62.71
C VAL A 13 -8.94 -28.48 63.37
N LEU A 14 -7.81 -27.81 63.58
CA LEU A 14 -7.83 -26.37 63.66
C LEU A 14 -7.89 -25.86 62.20
N ASN A 15 -9.11 -25.74 61.69
CA ASN A 15 -9.36 -25.15 60.39
C ASN A 15 -9.09 -23.64 60.52
N PHE A 16 -7.82 -23.24 60.45
CA PHE A 16 -7.45 -21.83 60.44
C PHE A 16 -7.89 -21.22 59.12
N LYS A 17 -9.01 -20.48 59.13
CA LYS A 17 -9.45 -19.68 57.98
C LYS A 17 -8.38 -18.66 57.70
N ASN A 18 -7.89 -18.66 56.46
CA ASN A 18 -6.96 -17.63 56.00
C ASN A 18 -7.74 -16.32 55.73
N LEU A 19 -7.82 -15.47 56.75
CA LEU A 19 -8.50 -14.17 56.68
C LEU A 19 -7.62 -13.07 56.03
N GLN A 20 -6.40 -13.40 55.63
CA GLN A 20 -5.51 -12.42 54.96
C GLN A 20 -6.00 -12.10 53.56
N ARG A 21 -6.10 -10.79 53.29
CA ARG A 21 -6.40 -10.30 51.94
C ARG A 21 -5.16 -10.41 51.04
N PRO A 22 -5.25 -11.00 49.85
CA PRO A 22 -4.14 -11.03 48.92
C PRO A 22 -3.67 -9.61 48.55
N LYS A 23 -2.36 -9.40 48.52
CA LYS A 23 -1.77 -8.18 47.94
C LYS A 23 -1.24 -8.54 46.56
N THR A 24 -1.94 -8.13 45.54
CA THR A 24 -1.59 -8.39 44.15
C THR A 24 -0.83 -7.22 43.52
N TYR A 25 0.16 -7.52 42.75
CA TYR A 25 0.91 -6.55 41.95
C TYR A 25 1.29 -7.13 40.58
N LEU A 26 1.39 -6.27 39.58
CA LEU A 26 1.87 -6.62 38.25
C LEU A 26 3.39 -6.79 38.35
N SER A 27 3.88 -8.02 38.19
CA SER A 27 5.31 -8.33 38.33
C SER A 27 6.07 -8.22 37.05
N LYS A 28 5.44 -8.55 35.89
CA LYS A 28 6.11 -8.59 34.60
C LYS A 28 5.13 -8.39 33.48
N ILE A 29 5.60 -7.68 32.43
CA ILE A 29 4.89 -7.56 31.17
C ILE A 29 5.79 -8.10 30.06
N ARG A 30 5.23 -9.00 29.26
CA ARG A 30 5.86 -9.47 28.02
C ARG A 30 5.05 -8.99 26.81
N ILE A 31 5.75 -8.44 25.83
CA ILE A 31 5.18 -7.97 24.58
C ILE A 31 5.85 -8.74 23.46
N ASN A 32 5.07 -9.46 22.64
CA ASN A 32 5.60 -10.34 21.61
C ASN A 32 6.72 -11.27 22.14
N LYS A 33 6.51 -11.84 23.34
CA LYS A 33 7.46 -12.69 24.08
C LYS A 33 8.71 -11.99 24.64
N SER A 34 8.85 -10.68 24.48
CA SER A 34 9.97 -9.90 25.01
C SER A 34 9.58 -9.13 26.26
N ASN A 35 10.45 -9.13 27.29
CA ASN A 35 10.20 -8.40 28.53
C ASN A 35 10.19 -6.89 28.31
N ARG A 36 9.19 -6.19 28.85
CA ARG A 36 9.07 -4.74 28.80
C ARG A 36 9.13 -4.16 30.21
N LYS A 37 9.96 -3.15 30.41
CA LYS A 37 9.94 -2.33 31.63
C LYS A 37 8.69 -1.45 31.62
N PHE A 38 8.08 -1.28 32.78
CA PHE A 38 6.91 -0.43 32.99
C PHE A 38 7.03 0.27 34.35
N SER A 39 6.31 1.37 34.52
CA SER A 39 6.19 2.10 35.78
C SER A 39 4.72 2.06 36.24
N GLU A 40 4.49 1.90 37.54
CA GLU A 40 3.15 1.97 38.08
C GLU A 40 2.55 3.37 37.85
N GLY A 41 1.31 3.43 37.36
CA GLY A 41 0.60 4.68 37.10
C GLY A 41 0.87 5.29 35.72
N GLU A 42 1.79 4.76 34.93
CA GLU A 42 2.05 5.25 33.57
C GLU A 42 1.25 4.43 32.53
N VAL A 43 0.71 5.10 31.52
CA VAL A 43 0.05 4.44 30.39
C VAL A 43 1.11 3.88 29.45
N LEU A 44 1.17 2.56 29.31
CA LEU A 44 2.11 1.90 28.43
C LEU A 44 1.70 2.12 26.96
N LYS A 45 2.57 2.78 26.20
CA LYS A 45 2.34 3.05 24.77
C LYS A 45 2.99 1.96 23.92
N LEU A 46 2.19 1.33 23.08
CA LEU A 46 2.56 0.23 22.19
C LEU A 46 2.36 0.62 20.74
N SER A 47 3.26 0.14 19.87
CA SER A 47 3.10 0.26 18.42
C SER A 47 2.05 -0.72 17.89
N ASN A 48 1.59 -0.52 16.66
CA ASN A 48 0.58 -1.41 16.03
C ASN A 48 1.02 -2.89 15.93
N GLY A 49 2.32 -3.17 15.86
CA GLY A 49 2.88 -4.53 15.83
C GLY A 49 3.05 -5.17 17.21
N GLU A 50 2.89 -4.43 18.31
CA GLU A 50 3.02 -4.90 19.68
C GLU A 50 1.66 -5.27 20.27
N ASN A 51 1.01 -6.28 19.70
CA ASN A 51 -0.38 -6.62 19.97
C ASN A 51 -0.60 -7.98 20.70
N ASN A 52 0.48 -8.70 21.01
CA ASN A 52 0.43 -9.90 21.84
C ASN A 52 1.05 -9.58 23.19
N LEU A 53 0.21 -9.57 24.22
CA LEU A 53 0.56 -9.11 25.54
C LEU A 53 0.38 -10.23 26.56
N GLU A 54 1.33 -10.36 27.45
CA GLU A 54 1.30 -11.30 28.55
C GLU A 54 1.64 -10.55 29.84
N PHE A 55 0.76 -10.65 30.82
CA PHE A 55 0.87 -10.01 32.10
C PHE A 55 1.03 -11.07 33.19
N ASP A 56 2.14 -11.04 33.91
CA ASP A 56 2.35 -11.90 35.07
C ASP A 56 1.99 -11.11 36.32
N ILE A 57 0.98 -11.58 37.03
CA ILE A 57 0.50 -10.99 38.27
C ILE A 57 0.96 -11.92 39.44
N SER A 58 1.61 -11.30 40.38
CA SER A 58 2.11 -12.01 41.58
C SER A 58 1.34 -11.56 42.80
N SER A 59 1.17 -12.51 43.73
CA SER A 59 0.52 -12.29 45.00
C SER A 59 1.50 -12.53 46.15
N CYS A 60 1.40 -11.73 47.20
CA CYS A 60 2.19 -11.91 48.44
C CYS A 60 1.50 -12.82 49.48
N VAL A 61 0.70 -13.79 49.05
CA VAL A 61 0.09 -14.77 49.96
C VAL A 61 0.92 -16.05 49.96
N TYR A 62 1.43 -16.42 51.14
CA TYR A 62 2.28 -17.59 51.31
C TYR A 62 1.52 -18.85 51.75
N VAL A 63 0.23 -18.70 52.15
CA VAL A 63 -0.60 -19.81 52.60
C VAL A 63 -1.49 -20.26 51.46
N ASP A 64 -1.33 -21.52 51.04
CA ASP A 64 -2.12 -22.12 49.94
C ASP A 64 -2.15 -21.27 48.65
N ALA A 65 -1.04 -20.67 48.26
CA ALA A 65 -0.95 -19.78 47.10
C ALA A 65 -1.47 -20.41 45.79
N GLU A 66 -1.36 -21.74 45.65
CA GLU A 66 -1.84 -22.50 44.49
C GLU A 66 -3.37 -22.51 44.36
N LYS A 67 -4.09 -22.21 45.43
CA LYS A 67 -5.56 -22.15 45.43
C LYS A 67 -6.12 -20.75 45.20
N ASN A 68 -5.26 -19.75 45.04
CA ASN A 68 -5.67 -18.40 44.72
C ASN A 68 -6.21 -18.35 43.27
N THR A 69 -7.25 -17.56 43.07
CA THR A 69 -7.83 -17.36 41.73
C THR A 69 -7.74 -15.90 41.37
N LEU A 70 -7.06 -15.62 40.24
CA LEU A 70 -6.96 -14.32 39.65
C LEU A 70 -8.17 -14.06 38.73
N TYR A 71 -8.87 -12.96 38.94
CA TYR A 71 -9.95 -12.48 38.07
C TYR A 71 -9.49 -11.24 37.35
N TYR A 72 -9.72 -11.21 36.04
CA TYR A 72 -9.34 -10.11 35.24
C TYR A 72 -10.38 -9.79 34.14
N LYS A 73 -10.38 -8.56 33.65
CA LYS A 73 -11.14 -8.12 32.47
C LYS A 73 -10.48 -6.89 31.82
N LEU A 74 -10.64 -6.75 30.52
CA LEU A 74 -10.41 -5.48 29.85
C LEU A 74 -11.64 -4.56 29.99
N ASN A 75 -11.43 -3.27 29.78
CA ASN A 75 -12.53 -2.30 29.72
C ASN A 75 -13.55 -2.59 28.60
N THR A 76 -13.16 -3.36 27.59
CA THR A 76 -14.03 -3.85 26.50
C THR A 76 -14.89 -5.04 26.88
N ASP A 77 -14.56 -5.73 27.97
CA ASP A 77 -15.22 -6.98 28.38
C ASP A 77 -16.34 -6.69 29.37
N THR A 78 -17.45 -7.39 29.24
CA THR A 78 -18.59 -7.30 30.15
C THR A 78 -18.44 -8.20 31.38
N SER A 79 -17.74 -9.32 31.27
CA SER A 79 -17.59 -10.35 32.30
C SER A 79 -16.15 -10.50 32.79
N TRP A 80 -16.00 -10.98 34.00
CA TRP A 80 -14.71 -11.33 34.57
C TRP A 80 -14.27 -12.74 34.14
N THR A 81 -13.01 -12.86 33.75
CA THR A 81 -12.37 -14.15 33.41
C THR A 81 -11.48 -14.57 34.55
N ALA A 82 -11.52 -15.85 34.89
CA ALA A 82 -10.67 -16.43 35.93
C ALA A 82 -9.40 -17.07 35.35
N SER A 83 -8.27 -16.86 36.04
CA SER A 83 -6.98 -17.52 35.76
C SER A 83 -6.42 -18.12 37.03
N SER A 84 -5.97 -19.36 36.95
CA SER A 84 -5.39 -20.08 38.09
C SER A 84 -3.86 -20.01 38.14
N ASN A 85 -3.20 -19.58 37.08
CA ASN A 85 -1.74 -19.57 36.97
C ASN A 85 -1.10 -18.18 37.14
N GLY A 86 -1.90 -17.16 37.50
CA GLY A 86 -1.38 -15.80 37.66
C GLY A 86 -0.95 -15.08 36.41
N THR A 87 -1.08 -15.74 35.23
CA THR A 87 -0.70 -15.17 33.95
C THR A 87 -1.94 -14.88 33.12
N ILE A 88 -1.97 -13.67 32.51
CA ILE A 88 -3.02 -13.22 31.61
C ILE A 88 -2.42 -13.04 30.23
N VAL A 89 -3.01 -13.67 29.22
CA VAL A 89 -2.51 -13.62 27.83
C VAL A 89 -3.58 -13.05 26.92
N PHE A 90 -3.21 -12.01 26.19
CA PHE A 90 -4.01 -11.45 25.12
C PHE A 90 -3.26 -11.57 23.79
N ASN A 91 -3.91 -12.16 22.81
CA ASN A 91 -3.34 -12.32 21.48
C ASN A 91 -4.07 -11.45 20.49
N ASN A 92 -3.31 -10.78 19.62
CA ASN A 92 -3.81 -10.00 18.48
C ASN A 92 -4.84 -8.93 18.87
N LEU A 93 -4.54 -8.13 19.90
CA LEU A 93 -5.36 -7.01 20.30
C LEU A 93 -5.41 -5.95 19.19
N LEU A 94 -6.60 -5.40 18.96
CA LEU A 94 -6.79 -4.32 17.99
C LEU A 94 -6.26 -2.99 18.55
N PRO A 95 -5.89 -2.04 17.70
CA PRO A 95 -5.52 -0.69 18.13
C PRO A 95 -6.65 -0.02 18.92
N ASN A 96 -6.41 0.29 20.18
CA ASN A 96 -7.36 0.94 21.08
C ASN A 96 -6.67 1.34 22.40
N ASN A 97 -7.41 2.07 23.26
CA ASN A 97 -7.09 2.30 24.65
C ASN A 97 -7.66 1.15 25.51
N TYR A 98 -6.81 0.49 26.25
CA TYR A 98 -7.18 -0.63 27.11
C TYR A 98 -6.89 -0.32 28.57
N THR A 99 -7.75 -0.79 29.44
CA THR A 99 -7.53 -0.83 30.89
C THR A 99 -7.78 -2.26 31.36
N LEU A 100 -6.71 -2.92 31.78
CA LEU A 100 -6.76 -4.22 32.42
C LEU A 100 -7.12 -4.02 33.89
N ASN A 101 -8.30 -4.48 34.27
CA ASN A 101 -8.73 -4.54 35.65
C ASN A 101 -8.52 -5.96 36.19
N TYR A 102 -7.96 -6.07 37.39
CA TYR A 102 -7.70 -7.38 37.98
C TYR A 102 -7.81 -7.34 39.50
N TYR A 103 -8.19 -8.45 40.09
CA TYR A 103 -8.18 -8.71 41.50
C TYR A 103 -7.99 -10.20 41.75
N GLU A 104 -7.56 -10.58 42.94
CA GLU A 104 -7.34 -11.96 43.31
C GLU A 104 -8.23 -12.34 44.50
N THR A 105 -8.61 -13.61 44.58
CA THR A 105 -9.27 -14.16 45.73
C THR A 105 -8.39 -15.28 46.31
N ASN A 106 -8.30 -15.37 47.66
CA ASN A 106 -7.63 -16.47 48.31
C ASN A 106 -8.52 -17.72 48.29
N ASN A 107 -7.99 -18.82 48.87
CA ASN A 107 -8.69 -20.12 49.02
C ASN A 107 -10.02 -20.05 49.78
N GLU A 108 -10.23 -19.00 50.59
CA GLU A 108 -11.47 -18.75 51.33
C GLU A 108 -12.42 -17.78 50.63
N GLY A 109 -12.11 -17.33 49.40
CA GLY A 109 -12.89 -16.39 48.62
C GLY A 109 -12.74 -14.93 49.04
N ILE A 110 -11.78 -14.60 49.90
CA ILE A 110 -11.52 -13.21 50.33
C ILE A 110 -10.78 -12.47 49.21
N LYS A 111 -11.34 -11.35 48.80
CA LYS A 111 -10.81 -10.52 47.69
C LYS A 111 -9.66 -9.61 48.13
N THR A 112 -8.78 -9.29 47.22
CA THR A 112 -7.77 -8.21 47.29
C THR A 112 -8.41 -6.88 47.74
N ASP A 113 -7.64 -6.01 48.40
CA ASP A 113 -8.05 -4.65 48.72
C ASP A 113 -8.17 -3.80 47.44
N GLY A 114 -9.39 -3.73 46.92
CA GLY A 114 -9.73 -2.98 45.68
C GLY A 114 -9.37 -3.70 44.40
N ILE A 115 -9.92 -3.18 43.30
CA ILE A 115 -9.60 -3.61 41.94
C ILE A 115 -8.37 -2.84 41.49
N LYS A 116 -7.34 -3.54 41.07
CA LYS A 116 -6.15 -2.92 40.45
C LYS A 116 -6.43 -2.65 38.97
N ALA A 117 -5.85 -1.58 38.44
CA ALA A 117 -6.01 -1.21 37.04
C ALA A 117 -4.65 -0.91 36.42
N PHE A 118 -4.41 -1.42 35.22
CA PHE A 118 -3.25 -1.10 34.40
C PHE A 118 -3.70 -0.64 33.02
N SER A 119 -3.26 0.56 32.59
CA SER A 119 -3.68 1.13 31.33
C SER A 119 -2.59 1.03 30.27
N PHE A 120 -2.98 0.68 29.05
CA PHE A 120 -2.10 0.66 27.91
C PHE A 120 -2.83 1.06 26.63
N TYR A 121 -2.06 1.55 25.65
CA TYR A 121 -2.56 2.04 24.38
C TYR A 121 -1.83 1.35 23.24
N ILE A 122 -2.56 0.78 22.29
CA ILE A 122 -2.02 0.24 21.04
C ILE A 122 -2.31 1.22 19.92
N ALA A 123 -1.25 1.73 19.27
CA ALA A 123 -1.33 2.75 18.24
C ALA A 123 -2.01 2.22 16.97
N ASN A 124 -2.75 3.10 16.30
CA ASN A 124 -3.29 2.81 14.98
C ASN A 124 -2.15 2.68 13.94
N PRO A 125 -2.31 1.80 12.93
CA PRO A 125 -1.38 1.74 11.83
C PRO A 125 -1.38 3.06 11.04
N PHE A 126 -0.21 3.43 10.50
CA PHE A 126 0.00 4.71 9.79
C PHE A 126 -0.98 4.94 8.63
N TYR A 127 -1.40 3.86 7.93
CA TYR A 127 -2.34 3.96 6.81
C TYR A 127 -3.78 4.30 7.21
N LYS A 128 -4.13 4.24 8.51
CA LYS A 128 -5.43 4.70 9.06
C LYS A 128 -5.39 6.17 9.53
N THR A 129 -4.26 6.85 9.40
CA THR A 129 -4.14 8.26 9.81
C THR A 129 -4.54 9.18 8.66
N TRP A 130 -5.16 10.33 8.99
CA TRP A 130 -5.69 11.28 8.01
C TRP A 130 -4.63 11.80 7.01
N TRP A 131 -3.40 12.00 7.47
CA TRP A 131 -2.31 12.50 6.63
C TRP A 131 -1.92 11.51 5.51
N PHE A 132 -2.09 10.19 5.73
CA PHE A 132 -1.85 9.17 4.72
C PHE A 132 -2.82 9.31 3.54
N TYR A 133 -4.10 9.59 3.80
CA TYR A 133 -5.09 9.83 2.74
C TYR A 133 -4.80 11.11 1.98
N VAL A 134 -4.34 12.18 2.66
CA VAL A 134 -3.89 13.43 2.01
C VAL A 134 -2.69 13.16 1.10
N LEU A 135 -1.70 12.38 1.57
CA LEU A 135 -0.55 11.98 0.76
C LEU A 135 -0.97 11.17 -0.48
N LEU A 136 -1.88 10.22 -0.31
CA LEU A 136 -2.40 9.41 -1.42
C LEU A 136 -3.13 10.28 -2.46
N LEU A 137 -3.98 11.21 -2.00
CA LEU A 137 -4.64 12.17 -2.88
C LEU A 137 -3.64 13.01 -3.65
N PHE A 138 -2.60 13.51 -2.98
CA PHE A 138 -1.53 14.28 -3.63
C PHE A 138 -0.83 13.48 -4.73
N VAL A 139 -0.49 12.22 -4.47
CA VAL A 139 0.13 11.34 -5.48
C VAL A 139 -0.78 11.16 -6.70
N VAL A 140 -2.09 10.95 -6.48
CA VAL A 140 -3.07 10.84 -7.58
C VAL A 140 -3.12 12.12 -8.41
N VAL A 141 -3.15 13.29 -7.77
CA VAL A 141 -3.16 14.59 -8.46
C VAL A 141 -1.89 14.78 -9.32
N VAL A 142 -0.72 14.42 -8.78
CA VAL A 142 0.55 14.50 -9.52
C VAL A 142 0.53 13.57 -10.74
N ILE A 143 0.04 12.35 -10.60
CA ILE A 143 -0.07 11.40 -11.72
C ILE A 143 -0.98 11.98 -12.82
N VAL A 144 -2.16 12.48 -12.46
CA VAL A 144 -3.10 13.09 -13.41
C VAL A 144 -2.47 14.30 -14.11
N TYR A 145 -1.79 15.15 -13.37
CA TYR A 145 -1.07 16.31 -13.92
C TYR A 145 0.00 15.89 -14.95
N VAL A 146 0.81 14.90 -14.62
CA VAL A 146 1.84 14.36 -15.54
C VAL A 146 1.20 13.79 -16.82
N LEU A 147 0.09 13.05 -16.68
CA LEU A 147 -0.63 12.51 -17.85
C LEU A 147 -1.17 13.63 -18.76
N ILE A 148 -1.70 14.71 -18.17
CA ILE A 148 -2.16 15.90 -18.93
C ILE A 148 -0.99 16.52 -19.68
N LEU A 149 0.17 16.71 -19.05
CA LEU A 149 1.37 17.27 -19.70
C LEU A 149 1.85 16.40 -20.86
N ILE A 150 1.88 15.08 -20.70
CA ILE A 150 2.26 14.14 -21.77
C ILE A 150 1.29 14.28 -22.96
N ARG A 151 -0.02 14.32 -22.66
CA ARG A 151 -1.06 14.45 -23.69
C ARG A 151 -0.95 15.77 -24.47
N GLN A 152 -0.69 16.88 -23.78
CA GLN A 152 -0.49 18.19 -24.42
C GLN A 152 0.75 18.21 -25.32
N LYS A 153 1.88 17.61 -24.86
CA LYS A 153 3.09 17.48 -25.69
C LYS A 153 2.83 16.65 -26.96
N SER A 154 2.10 15.55 -26.84
CA SER A 154 1.74 14.70 -27.98
C SER A 154 0.89 15.45 -28.99
N GLN A 155 -0.13 16.20 -28.57
CA GLN A 155 -0.98 17.01 -29.46
C GLN A 155 -0.18 18.11 -30.19
N LYS A 156 0.73 18.79 -29.48
CA LYS A 156 1.60 19.79 -30.10
C LYS A 156 2.51 19.18 -31.17
N ARG A 157 3.06 17.99 -30.93
CA ARG A 157 3.87 17.28 -31.93
C ARG A 157 3.07 16.94 -33.18
N VAL A 158 1.87 16.41 -33.02
CA VAL A 158 0.97 16.10 -34.15
C VAL A 158 0.62 17.35 -34.97
N ALA A 159 0.35 18.47 -34.28
CA ALA A 159 0.07 19.75 -34.96
C ALA A 159 1.29 20.27 -35.74
N LEU A 160 2.49 20.18 -35.20
CA LEU A 160 3.74 20.58 -35.88
C LEU A 160 4.00 19.69 -37.10
N ILE A 161 3.83 18.37 -36.98
CA ILE A 161 3.99 17.46 -38.13
C ILE A 161 2.98 17.78 -39.22
N ARG A 162 1.71 18.02 -38.89
CA ARG A 162 0.68 18.41 -39.88
C ARG A 162 1.06 19.72 -40.59
N GLN A 163 1.57 20.70 -39.85
CA GLN A 163 2.00 21.97 -40.43
C GLN A 163 3.22 21.81 -41.38
N GLN A 164 4.17 20.95 -41.00
CA GLN A 164 5.33 20.64 -41.82
C GLN A 164 4.89 19.93 -43.12
N ILE A 165 4.07 18.88 -43.00
CA ILE A 165 3.52 18.15 -44.17
C ILE A 165 2.78 19.10 -45.11
N SER A 166 1.95 20.04 -44.58
CA SER A 166 1.21 20.99 -45.39
C SER A 166 2.15 21.93 -46.16
N ARG A 167 3.27 22.34 -45.57
CA ARG A 167 4.30 23.16 -46.26
C ARG A 167 5.02 22.36 -47.33
N ASP A 168 5.51 21.18 -46.99
CA ASP A 168 6.24 20.30 -47.92
C ASP A 168 5.35 19.93 -49.11
N LEU A 169 4.06 19.65 -48.87
CA LEU A 169 3.07 19.42 -49.92
C LEU A 169 2.88 20.67 -50.83
N HIS A 170 2.78 21.87 -50.23
CA HIS A 170 2.55 23.08 -50.99
C HIS A 170 3.77 23.42 -51.84
N ASP A 171 4.96 23.32 -51.30
CA ASP A 171 6.18 23.71 -51.96
C ASP A 171 6.60 22.72 -53.06
N GLU A 172 6.61 21.44 -52.76
CA GLU A 172 7.13 20.42 -53.68
C GLU A 172 6.08 19.95 -54.70
N LEU A 173 4.83 19.69 -54.26
CA LEU A 173 3.76 19.34 -55.18
C LEU A 173 3.29 20.53 -56.01
N GLY A 174 3.21 21.73 -55.40
CA GLY A 174 2.81 22.95 -56.11
C GLY A 174 3.71 23.29 -57.29
N ALA A 175 5.04 23.19 -57.08
CA ALA A 175 6.03 23.38 -58.13
C ALA A 175 5.91 22.33 -59.27
N ASN A 176 5.77 21.07 -58.91
CA ASN A 176 5.65 19.98 -59.86
C ASN A 176 4.32 20.04 -60.67
N VAL A 177 3.19 20.32 -59.98
CA VAL A 177 1.89 20.48 -60.64
C VAL A 177 1.87 21.68 -61.58
N SER A 178 2.50 22.81 -61.17
CA SER A 178 2.66 23.99 -62.07
C SER A 178 3.49 23.66 -63.28
N SER A 179 4.60 22.95 -63.14
CA SER A 179 5.43 22.48 -64.26
C SER A 179 4.66 21.54 -65.19
N ILE A 180 3.86 20.61 -64.68
CA ILE A 180 2.99 19.73 -65.48
C ILE A 180 1.99 20.57 -66.30
N ASN A 181 1.34 21.56 -65.68
CA ASN A 181 0.41 22.44 -66.37
C ASN A 181 1.06 23.20 -67.49
N ILE A 182 2.25 23.77 -67.28
CA ILE A 182 2.99 24.50 -68.33
C ILE A 182 3.37 23.54 -69.47
N LEU A 183 3.91 22.36 -69.18
CA LEU A 183 4.26 21.37 -70.20
C LEU A 183 3.03 20.89 -70.98
N ALA A 184 1.91 20.66 -70.32
CA ALA A 184 0.65 20.30 -71.00
C ALA A 184 0.14 21.40 -71.93
N GLN A 185 0.26 22.68 -71.51
CA GLN A 185 -0.11 23.83 -72.39
C GLN A 185 0.84 23.93 -73.58
N LEU A 186 2.15 23.71 -73.40
CA LEU A 186 3.10 23.71 -74.49
C LEU A 186 2.80 22.61 -75.49
N ILE A 187 2.49 21.40 -75.04
CA ILE A 187 2.08 20.27 -75.91
C ILE A 187 0.81 20.64 -76.70
N LYS A 188 -0.20 21.20 -76.03
CA LYS A 188 -1.47 21.57 -76.66
C LYS A 188 -1.31 22.64 -77.72
N ASN A 189 -0.39 23.59 -77.53
CA ASN A 189 -0.20 24.71 -78.45
C ASN A 189 0.80 24.45 -79.61
N ASN A 190 1.61 23.33 -79.44
CA ASN A 190 2.56 22.98 -80.51
C ASN A 190 1.84 22.11 -81.55
N LYS A 191 1.82 22.67 -82.80
CA LYS A 191 1.27 22.02 -83.99
C LYS A 191 2.35 21.28 -84.82
N GLU A 192 3.57 21.15 -84.31
CA GLU A 192 4.71 20.54 -84.94
C GLU A 192 4.77 19.04 -84.83
N SER A 193 5.69 18.39 -85.56
CA SER A 193 5.89 16.95 -85.73
C SER A 193 6.03 16.23 -84.38
N SER A 194 5.62 14.93 -84.31
CA SER A 194 5.64 14.07 -83.17
C SER A 194 6.97 13.98 -82.38
N ASP A 195 8.11 14.19 -83.05
CA ASP A 195 9.44 14.16 -82.46
C ASP A 195 9.77 15.39 -81.60
N SER A 196 9.18 16.53 -81.85
CA SER A 196 9.37 17.75 -81.05
C SER A 196 8.61 17.71 -79.75
N ILE A 197 7.56 16.93 -79.65
CA ILE A 197 6.67 16.83 -78.47
C ILE A 197 7.21 15.78 -77.49
N LYS A 198 7.94 14.73 -77.91
CA LYS A 198 8.46 13.63 -77.07
C LYS A 198 9.19 14.07 -75.82
N PRO A 199 10.18 15.02 -75.85
CA PRO A 199 10.88 15.47 -74.68
C PRO A 199 9.96 16.17 -73.65
N PHE A 200 8.85 16.79 -74.06
CA PHE A 200 7.87 17.38 -73.12
C PHE A 200 7.03 16.30 -72.45
N ILE A 201 6.68 15.20 -73.13
CA ILE A 201 5.98 14.06 -72.60
C ILE A 201 6.85 13.29 -71.60
N ASP A 202 8.12 13.10 -71.92
CA ASP A 202 9.09 12.44 -71.00
C ASP A 202 9.26 13.25 -69.70
N LYS A 203 9.35 14.60 -69.83
CA LYS A 203 9.43 15.49 -68.67
C LYS A 203 8.15 15.47 -67.82
N LEU A 204 6.99 15.44 -68.47
CA LEU A 204 5.69 15.32 -67.79
C LEU A 204 5.54 14.02 -67.04
N SER A 205 5.96 12.90 -67.64
CA SER A 205 6.00 11.58 -67.00
C SER A 205 6.96 11.57 -65.81
N SER A 206 8.16 12.14 -65.94
CA SER A 206 9.14 12.26 -64.88
C SER A 206 8.58 13.04 -63.66
N ASN A 207 7.97 14.22 -63.92
CA ASN A 207 7.36 15.03 -62.85
C ASN A 207 6.19 14.31 -62.15
N SER A 208 5.35 13.57 -62.91
CA SER A 208 4.27 12.75 -62.35
C SER A 208 4.78 11.65 -61.44
N ASN A 209 5.86 10.96 -61.86
CA ASN A 209 6.50 9.93 -61.03
C ASN A 209 7.10 10.52 -59.74
N GLN A 210 7.72 11.70 -59.82
CA GLN A 210 8.28 12.39 -58.67
C GLN A 210 7.20 12.77 -57.66
N ILE A 211 6.04 13.29 -58.13
CA ILE A 211 4.88 13.57 -57.28
C ILE A 211 4.44 12.30 -56.58
N SER A 212 4.31 11.19 -57.31
CA SER A 212 3.88 9.92 -56.74
C SER A 212 4.85 9.41 -55.65
N GLN A 213 6.14 9.55 -55.85
CA GLN A 213 7.17 9.21 -54.86
C GLN A 213 7.04 10.10 -53.62
N THR A 214 6.94 11.41 -53.77
CA THR A 214 6.78 12.37 -52.66
C THR A 214 5.54 12.03 -51.81
N ILE A 215 4.42 11.74 -52.47
CA ILE A 215 3.17 11.35 -51.77
C ILE A 215 3.38 10.06 -50.99
N ASN A 216 4.03 9.05 -51.54
CA ASN A 216 4.31 7.80 -50.89
C ASN A 216 5.24 7.99 -49.69
N ASP A 217 6.26 8.83 -49.79
CA ASP A 217 7.15 9.12 -48.66
C ASP A 217 6.44 9.86 -47.53
N ILE A 218 5.54 10.80 -47.85
CA ILE A 218 4.71 11.47 -46.84
C ILE A 218 3.78 10.48 -46.15
N ILE A 219 3.07 9.62 -46.89
CA ILE A 219 2.20 8.57 -46.31
C ILE A 219 2.99 7.66 -45.39
N TRP A 220 4.20 7.28 -45.79
CA TRP A 220 5.05 6.44 -45.02
C TRP A 220 5.50 7.09 -43.69
N ASN A 221 5.91 8.37 -43.73
CA ASN A 221 6.38 9.13 -42.57
C ASN A 221 5.26 9.49 -41.57
N VAL A 222 4.01 9.51 -42.01
CA VAL A 222 2.87 9.92 -41.17
C VAL A 222 2.13 8.73 -40.60
N ASN A 223 2.27 7.55 -41.20
CA ASN A 223 1.51 6.38 -40.78
C ASN A 223 2.20 5.62 -39.63
N PRO A 224 1.62 5.60 -38.41
CA PRO A 224 2.21 4.92 -37.26
C PRO A 224 2.43 3.40 -37.43
N LYS A 225 1.77 2.81 -38.42
CA LYS A 225 1.96 1.38 -38.74
C LYS A 225 3.36 1.09 -39.25
N PHE A 226 4.08 2.08 -39.74
CA PHE A 226 5.44 1.93 -40.27
C PHE A 226 6.53 2.29 -39.26
N ASP A 227 6.19 2.63 -38.01
CA ASP A 227 7.14 2.96 -36.92
C ASP A 227 7.84 1.73 -36.30
N ASN A 228 7.78 0.58 -36.96
CA ASN A 228 8.46 -0.63 -36.48
C ASN A 228 9.74 -0.94 -37.30
N LEU A 229 10.68 -1.60 -36.62
CA LEU A 229 12.00 -1.93 -37.19
C LEU A 229 11.90 -2.76 -38.47
N GLU A 230 10.91 -3.65 -38.57
CA GLU A 230 10.68 -4.53 -39.70
C GLU A 230 10.26 -3.78 -40.97
N SER A 231 9.40 -2.75 -40.80
CA SER A 231 9.00 -1.84 -41.90
C SER A 231 10.17 -1.04 -42.42
N LEU A 232 11.08 -0.63 -41.53
CA LEU A 232 12.28 0.15 -41.86
C LEU A 232 13.29 -0.72 -42.65
N ILE A 233 13.51 -1.96 -42.23
CA ILE A 233 14.36 -2.92 -42.94
C ILE A 233 13.78 -3.20 -44.33
N ASN A 234 12.47 -3.44 -44.45
CA ASN A 234 11.81 -3.71 -45.72
C ASN A 234 11.89 -2.49 -46.70
N LYS A 235 11.90 -1.25 -46.17
CA LYS A 235 12.09 -0.06 -47.01
C LYS A 235 13.52 0.05 -47.51
N VAL A 236 14.51 -0.20 -46.63
CA VAL A 236 15.95 -0.09 -47.01
C VAL A 236 16.37 -1.20 -48.00
N THR A 237 15.79 -2.39 -47.92
CA THR A 237 16.08 -3.47 -48.90
C THR A 237 15.38 -3.34 -50.23
N ARG A 238 14.49 -2.37 -50.40
CA ARG A 238 13.74 -2.12 -51.65
C ARG A 238 14.35 -1.03 -52.50
N TYR A 239 15.39 -0.35 -52.00
CA TYR A 239 16.24 0.62 -52.72
C TYR A 239 17.60 -0.03 -53.07
#